data_74fddfb6d8f5c66f8881aa95e4b0b24c
#
_entry.id   74fddfb6d8f5c66f8881aa95e4b0b24c
#
_cell.length_a   1.000
_cell.length_b   1.000
_cell.length_c   1.000
_cell.angle_alpha   90.00
_cell.angle_beta   90.00
_cell.angle_gamma   90.00
#
_symmetry.space_group_name_H-M   'P 1'
#
loop_
_entity.id
_entity.type
_entity.pdbx_description
1 polymer ?
#
loop_
_entity_poly.entity_id
_entity_poly.type
_entity_poly.pdbx_seq_one_letter_code
_entity_poly.pdbx_strand_id
1 'polypeptide(L)'
;MKIISAVRHSGKTYHSKSLGFVDCDKIIGEAIGWPSHFDKKEFSDKIYSSPLIDEHELAVQFSRDSWKVLEDYTNETDVILSIPEVWSARSFWEWPIKPNVLVTIDEERHKQNLLEINQNHMWPTIKFWRHLLEHEAKENDIKVVNTFEDAILYLNEN
;
A
#
# COMPACT_ATOMS: atom_id res chain seq x y z
N MET A 1 7.45 -15.43 -0.02
CA MET A 1 6.82 -14.32 -0.76
C MET A 1 7.70 -13.08 -0.70
N LYS A 2 7.76 -12.35 -1.78
CA LYS A 2 8.49 -11.08 -1.87
C LYS A 2 7.49 -9.92 -1.87
N ILE A 3 7.78 -8.86 -1.14
CA ILE A 3 6.83 -7.78 -0.89
C ILE A 3 7.42 -6.43 -1.28
N ILE A 4 6.68 -5.71 -2.12
CA ILE A 4 6.94 -4.32 -2.48
C ILE A 4 5.97 -3.44 -1.69
N SER A 5 6.47 -2.39 -1.03
CA SER A 5 5.60 -1.35 -0.48
C SER A 5 5.75 -0.07 -1.28
N ALA A 6 4.66 0.65 -1.45
CA ALA A 6 4.64 2.01 -1.99
C ALA A 6 3.46 2.75 -1.39
N VAL A 7 3.61 4.04 -1.17
CA VAL A 7 2.51 4.89 -0.71
C VAL A 7 1.39 4.85 -1.76
N ARG A 8 0.14 4.95 -1.32
CA ARG A 8 -1.02 4.96 -2.22
C ARG A 8 -0.87 6.00 -3.34
N HIS A 9 -1.47 5.73 -4.47
CA HIS A 9 -1.40 6.55 -5.68
C HIS A 9 0.00 6.65 -6.31
N SER A 10 0.88 5.70 -5.99
CA SER A 10 2.20 5.56 -6.63
C SER A 10 2.16 4.81 -7.96
N GLY A 11 1.00 4.27 -8.35
CA GLY A 11 0.84 3.51 -9.58
C GLY A 11 0.95 2.00 -9.42
N LYS A 12 0.72 1.45 -8.22
CA LYS A 12 0.78 0.01 -7.95
C LYS A 12 -0.09 -0.80 -8.89
N THR A 13 -1.34 -0.38 -9.09
CA THR A 13 -2.28 -1.11 -9.95
C THR A 13 -1.84 -1.12 -11.40
N TYR A 14 -1.36 0.01 -11.90
CA TYR A 14 -0.86 0.12 -13.27
C TYR A 14 0.38 -0.76 -13.48
N HIS A 15 1.38 -0.61 -12.61
CA HIS A 15 2.66 -1.33 -12.73
C HIS A 15 2.52 -2.83 -12.44
N SER A 16 1.55 -3.26 -11.61
CA SER A 16 1.31 -4.66 -11.35
C SER A 16 0.95 -5.41 -12.64
N LYS A 17 0.16 -4.81 -13.49
CA LYS A 17 -0.24 -5.40 -14.78
C LYS A 17 0.94 -5.51 -15.75
N SER A 18 1.77 -4.46 -15.84
CA SER A 18 2.88 -4.43 -16.79
C SER A 18 4.11 -5.21 -16.33
N LEU A 19 4.35 -5.31 -15.03
CA LEU A 19 5.55 -5.94 -14.45
C LEU A 19 5.29 -7.32 -13.83
N GLY A 20 4.05 -7.78 -13.81
CA GLY A 20 3.72 -9.13 -13.37
C GLY A 20 3.74 -9.38 -11.87
N PHE A 21 3.58 -8.35 -11.05
CA PHE A 21 3.35 -8.54 -9.62
C PHE A 21 1.86 -8.38 -9.27
N VAL A 22 1.47 -8.77 -8.07
CA VAL A 22 0.07 -8.76 -7.63
C VAL A 22 -0.17 -7.63 -6.65
N ASP A 23 -1.22 -6.85 -6.88
CA ASP A 23 -1.65 -5.81 -5.95
C ASP A 23 -2.54 -6.43 -4.87
N CYS A 24 -2.26 -6.16 -3.59
CA CYS A 24 -3.05 -6.67 -2.47
C CYS A 24 -4.51 -6.24 -2.54
N ASP A 25 -4.80 -5.05 -3.06
CA ASP A 25 -6.16 -4.55 -3.21
C ASP A 25 -7.02 -5.45 -4.09
N LYS A 26 -6.43 -6.02 -5.13
CA LYS A 26 -7.13 -6.94 -6.02
C LYS A 26 -7.49 -8.24 -5.30
N ILE A 27 -6.56 -8.80 -4.55
CA ILE A 27 -6.78 -10.05 -3.78
C ILE A 27 -7.87 -9.84 -2.74
N ILE A 28 -7.79 -8.76 -1.98
CA ILE A 28 -8.77 -8.42 -0.94
C ILE A 28 -10.14 -8.18 -1.57
N GLY A 29 -10.20 -7.40 -2.64
CA GLY A 29 -11.46 -7.09 -3.32
C GLY A 29 -12.16 -8.32 -3.88
N GLU A 30 -11.41 -9.28 -4.44
CA GLU A 30 -11.97 -10.52 -4.97
C GLU A 30 -12.45 -11.48 -3.87
N ALA A 31 -11.77 -11.49 -2.72
CA ALA A 31 -12.07 -12.43 -1.64
C ALA A 31 -13.22 -11.96 -0.73
N ILE A 32 -13.20 -10.73 -0.29
CA ILE A 32 -14.17 -10.21 0.70
C ILE A 32 -14.88 -8.94 0.24
N GLY A 33 -14.46 -8.34 -0.88
CA GLY A 33 -14.99 -7.09 -1.37
C GLY A 33 -14.60 -5.90 -0.49
N TRP A 34 -14.92 -4.70 -0.97
CA TRP A 34 -14.81 -3.49 -0.18
C TRP A 34 -16.13 -3.23 0.54
N PRO A 35 -16.10 -2.60 1.73
CA PRO A 35 -17.34 -2.32 2.47
C PRO A 35 -18.40 -1.67 1.57
N SER A 36 -19.60 -2.24 1.57
CA SER A 36 -20.70 -1.81 0.67
C SER A 36 -21.23 -0.40 0.93
N HIS A 37 -20.92 0.17 2.09
CA HIS A 37 -21.36 1.50 2.50
C HIS A 37 -20.46 2.62 1.97
N PHE A 38 -19.27 2.23 1.46
CA PHE A 38 -18.27 3.16 0.97
C PHE A 38 -17.73 2.65 -0.33
N ASP A 39 -17.55 3.50 -1.32
CA ASP A 39 -16.60 3.17 -2.34
C ASP A 39 -15.19 3.17 -1.69
N LYS A 40 -14.25 2.54 -2.34
CA LYS A 40 -12.88 2.39 -1.83
C LYS A 40 -12.24 3.72 -1.46
N LYS A 41 -12.47 4.73 -2.28
CA LYS A 41 -11.92 6.07 -2.11
C LYS A 41 -12.51 6.78 -0.90
N GLU A 42 -13.86 6.79 -0.79
CA GLU A 42 -14.57 7.43 0.31
C GLU A 42 -14.18 6.81 1.65
N PHE A 43 -14.10 5.48 1.70
CA PHE A 43 -13.68 4.76 2.90
C PHE A 43 -12.24 5.15 3.31
N SER A 44 -11.32 5.17 2.36
CA SER A 44 -9.93 5.57 2.61
C SER A 44 -9.83 7.01 3.08
N ASP A 45 -10.52 7.93 2.43
CA ASP A 45 -10.48 9.35 2.77
C ASP A 45 -11.00 9.60 4.19
N LYS A 46 -12.09 8.96 4.59
CA LYS A 46 -12.65 9.05 5.94
C LYS A 46 -11.68 8.54 6.99
N ILE A 47 -11.07 7.38 6.76
CA ILE A 47 -10.14 6.77 7.70
C ILE A 47 -8.91 7.64 7.93
N TYR A 48 -8.35 8.21 6.88
CA TYR A 48 -7.10 8.99 6.98
C TYR A 48 -7.32 10.44 7.34
N SER A 49 -8.51 11.00 7.11
CA SER A 49 -8.78 12.42 7.35
C SER A 49 -9.26 12.75 8.76
N SER A 50 -10.14 11.97 9.33
CA SER A 50 -10.68 12.14 10.71
C SER A 50 -11.76 11.08 10.97
N PRO A 51 -11.39 9.84 11.25
CA PRO A 51 -12.38 8.80 11.47
C PRO A 51 -13.20 9.05 12.74
N LEU A 52 -14.50 8.96 12.63
CA LEU A 52 -15.37 8.82 13.78
C LEU A 52 -15.12 7.45 14.43
N ILE A 53 -15.44 7.28 15.69
CA ILE A 53 -15.17 6.05 16.45
C ILE A 53 -15.72 4.80 15.75
N ASP A 54 -16.95 4.86 15.27
CA ASP A 54 -17.58 3.73 14.58
C ASP A 54 -16.90 3.39 13.25
N GLU A 55 -16.49 4.40 12.50
CA GLU A 55 -15.75 4.23 11.25
C GLU A 55 -14.36 3.66 11.52
N HIS A 56 -13.73 4.05 12.62
CA HIS A 56 -12.44 3.52 13.02
C HIS A 56 -12.54 2.03 13.40
N GLU A 57 -13.56 1.62 14.16
CA GLU A 57 -13.78 0.21 14.50
C GLU A 57 -14.04 -0.63 13.25
N LEU A 58 -14.82 -0.12 12.30
CA LEU A 58 -15.07 -0.77 11.02
C LEU A 58 -13.77 -0.95 10.23
N ALA A 59 -12.92 0.08 10.23
CA ALA A 59 -11.63 0.05 9.57
C ALA A 59 -10.69 -1.00 10.20
N VAL A 60 -10.63 -1.07 11.51
CA VAL A 60 -9.83 -2.05 12.24
C VAL A 60 -10.30 -3.47 11.94
N GLN A 61 -11.61 -3.70 11.93
CA GLN A 61 -12.15 -5.02 11.60
C GLN A 61 -11.85 -5.40 10.15
N PHE A 62 -12.02 -4.48 9.22
CA PHE A 62 -11.67 -4.71 7.82
C PHE A 62 -10.18 -4.99 7.64
N SER A 63 -9.32 -4.31 8.39
CA SER A 63 -7.88 -4.57 8.40
C SER A 63 -7.58 -6.02 8.82
N ARG A 64 -8.22 -6.50 9.87
CA ARG A 64 -8.06 -7.89 10.35
C ARG A 64 -8.55 -8.90 9.32
N ASP A 65 -9.71 -8.65 8.74
CA ASP A 65 -10.31 -9.54 7.73
C ASP A 65 -9.45 -9.60 6.46
N SER A 66 -8.94 -8.45 6.02
CA SER A 66 -8.03 -8.37 4.88
C SER A 66 -6.73 -9.12 5.13
N TRP A 67 -6.18 -9.01 6.33
CA TRP A 67 -4.96 -9.74 6.68
C TRP A 67 -5.18 -11.26 6.63
N LYS A 68 -6.31 -11.75 7.10
CA LYS A 68 -6.63 -13.20 7.03
C LYS A 68 -6.61 -13.71 5.59
N VAL A 69 -7.13 -12.92 4.65
CA VAL A 69 -7.07 -13.26 3.22
C VAL A 69 -5.63 -13.33 2.73
N LEU A 70 -4.83 -12.33 3.06
CA LEU A 70 -3.43 -12.24 2.62
C LEU A 70 -2.54 -13.27 3.33
N GLU A 71 -2.81 -13.61 4.57
CA GLU A 71 -2.07 -14.62 5.34
C GLU A 71 -2.07 -15.97 4.62
N ASP A 72 -3.21 -16.41 4.12
CA ASP A 72 -3.30 -17.63 3.33
C ASP A 72 -2.52 -17.52 2.02
N TYR A 73 -2.54 -16.34 1.40
CA TYR A 73 -1.82 -16.06 0.16
C TYR A 73 -0.31 -16.00 0.37
N THR A 74 0.17 -15.61 1.56
CA THR A 74 1.61 -15.49 1.85
C THR A 74 2.35 -16.82 1.82
N ASN A 75 1.67 -17.94 1.79
CA ASN A 75 2.28 -19.26 1.64
C ASN A 75 2.73 -19.53 0.18
N GLU A 76 2.34 -18.71 -0.77
CA GLU A 76 2.78 -18.77 -2.16
C GLU A 76 4.20 -18.23 -2.29
N THR A 77 5.18 -19.07 -2.65
CA THR A 77 6.60 -18.70 -2.60
C THR A 77 7.09 -17.88 -3.78
N ASP A 78 6.46 -17.98 -4.93
CA ASP A 78 6.93 -17.36 -6.18
C ASP A 78 6.21 -16.07 -6.55
N VAL A 79 5.47 -15.49 -5.61
CA VAL A 79 4.64 -14.31 -5.86
C VAL A 79 5.30 -13.05 -5.30
N ILE A 80 5.25 -11.99 -6.08
CA ILE A 80 5.59 -10.64 -5.63
C ILE A 80 4.27 -9.92 -5.36
N LEU A 81 4.11 -9.46 -4.13
CA LEU A 81 2.91 -8.75 -3.66
C LEU A 81 3.23 -7.28 -3.43
N SER A 82 2.38 -6.38 -3.91
CA SER A 82 2.49 -4.95 -3.55
C SER A 82 1.49 -4.58 -2.46
N ILE A 83 1.96 -3.76 -1.52
CA ILE A 83 1.16 -3.27 -0.39
C ILE A 83 1.35 -1.76 -0.24
N PRO A 84 0.36 -1.05 0.30
CA PRO A 84 0.52 0.37 0.67
C PRO A 84 1.29 0.50 2.00
N GLU A 85 1.03 1.54 2.76
CA GLU A 85 1.70 1.88 4.02
C GLU A 85 1.29 1.02 5.23
N VAL A 86 0.57 -0.05 5.03
CA VAL A 86 -0.05 -0.89 6.08
C VAL A 86 0.93 -1.56 7.05
N TRP A 87 2.19 -1.66 6.69
CA TRP A 87 3.24 -2.25 7.53
C TRP A 87 3.85 -1.27 8.52
N SER A 88 3.57 0.02 8.36
CA SER A 88 4.11 1.05 9.22
C SER A 88 3.60 0.90 10.66
N ALA A 89 4.47 1.14 11.63
CA ALA A 89 4.11 1.15 13.05
C ALA A 89 3.05 2.22 13.38
N ARG A 90 2.89 3.23 12.52
CA ARG A 90 1.89 4.30 12.67
C ARG A 90 0.61 4.05 11.89
N SER A 91 0.54 2.95 11.13
CA SER A 91 -0.69 2.56 10.45
C SER A 91 -1.64 1.86 11.41
N PHE A 92 -2.93 2.17 11.35
CA PHE A 92 -3.94 1.42 12.08
C PHE A 92 -4.17 0.01 11.51
N TRP A 93 -3.69 -0.25 10.28
CA TRP A 93 -3.82 -1.55 9.62
C TRP A 93 -3.04 -2.66 10.35
N GLU A 94 -1.89 -2.35 10.91
CA GLU A 94 -1.07 -3.23 11.74
C GLU A 94 -0.89 -4.65 11.16
N TRP A 95 -0.68 -4.75 9.86
CA TRP A 95 -0.38 -6.05 9.25
C TRP A 95 1.01 -6.52 9.69
N PRO A 96 1.15 -7.77 10.17
CA PRO A 96 2.42 -8.28 10.70
C PRO A 96 3.38 -8.69 9.58
N ILE A 97 3.59 -7.82 8.61
CA ILE A 97 4.52 -8.03 7.49
C ILE A 97 5.41 -6.82 7.33
N LYS A 98 6.59 -7.04 6.75
CA LYS A 98 7.48 -5.98 6.33
C LYS A 98 7.84 -6.17 4.86
N PRO A 99 7.95 -5.08 4.10
CA PRO A 99 8.35 -5.20 2.70
C PRO A 99 9.84 -5.55 2.58
N ASN A 100 10.20 -6.15 1.47
CA ASN A 100 11.58 -6.35 1.09
C ASN A 100 12.16 -5.08 0.46
N VAL A 101 11.31 -4.28 -0.18
CA VAL A 101 11.70 -3.06 -0.87
C VAL A 101 10.57 -2.02 -0.79
N LEU A 102 10.95 -0.77 -0.58
CA LEU A 102 10.05 0.38 -0.64
C LEU A 102 10.29 1.14 -1.95
N VAL A 103 9.23 1.38 -2.68
CA VAL A 103 9.25 2.25 -3.86
C VAL A 103 8.78 3.64 -3.47
N THR A 104 9.65 4.63 -3.66
CA THR A 104 9.30 6.05 -3.53
C THR A 104 9.47 6.69 -4.90
N ILE A 105 8.38 6.82 -5.64
CA ILE A 105 8.42 7.38 -6.99
C ILE A 105 8.76 8.86 -6.97
N ASP A 106 9.12 9.40 -8.13
CA ASP A 106 9.37 10.82 -8.30
C ASP A 106 8.21 11.66 -7.75
N GLU A 107 8.53 12.72 -7.01
CA GLU A 107 7.55 13.56 -6.33
C GLU A 107 6.58 14.23 -7.30
N GLU A 108 7.08 14.75 -8.41
CA GLU A 108 6.24 15.39 -9.43
C GLU A 108 5.30 14.39 -10.09
N ARG A 109 5.77 13.15 -10.32
CA ARG A 109 4.92 12.08 -10.85
C ARG A 109 3.83 11.70 -9.86
N HIS A 110 4.16 11.63 -8.56
CA HIS A 110 3.18 11.33 -7.52
C HIS A 110 2.08 12.40 -7.45
N LYS A 111 2.48 13.68 -7.51
CA LYS A 111 1.54 14.80 -7.57
C LYS A 111 0.65 14.72 -8.82
N GLN A 112 1.23 14.37 -9.96
CA GLN A 112 0.50 14.20 -11.22
C GLN A 112 -0.53 13.06 -11.12
N ASN A 113 -0.17 11.96 -10.51
CA ASN A 113 -1.10 10.85 -10.27
C ASN A 113 -2.33 11.31 -9.45
N LEU A 114 -2.09 12.12 -8.42
CA LEU A 114 -3.19 12.67 -7.61
C LEU A 114 -4.06 13.64 -8.41
N LEU A 115 -3.45 14.48 -9.24
CA LEU A 115 -4.17 15.42 -10.07
C LEU A 115 -5.09 14.70 -11.07
N GLU A 116 -4.60 13.65 -11.71
CA GLU A 116 -5.36 12.85 -12.68
C GLU A 116 -6.64 12.24 -12.10
N ILE A 117 -6.65 11.94 -10.82
CA ILE A 117 -7.84 11.40 -10.11
C ILE A 117 -8.58 12.46 -9.29
N ASN A 118 -8.24 13.72 -9.49
CA ASN A 118 -8.84 14.87 -8.78
C ASN A 118 -8.69 14.79 -7.26
N GLN A 119 -7.53 14.36 -6.79
CA GLN A 119 -7.17 14.14 -5.38
C GLN A 119 -5.94 14.95 -4.95
N ASN A 120 -5.63 16.05 -5.62
CA ASN A 120 -4.46 16.87 -5.31
C ASN A 120 -4.46 17.43 -3.88
N HIS A 121 -5.62 17.58 -3.26
CA HIS A 121 -5.75 17.98 -1.86
C HIS A 121 -5.13 16.95 -0.88
N MET A 122 -4.92 15.72 -1.31
CA MET A 122 -4.30 14.66 -0.51
C MET A 122 -2.78 14.77 -0.43
N TRP A 123 -2.15 15.68 -1.18
CA TRP A 123 -0.69 15.76 -1.24
C TRP A 123 -0.01 15.90 0.13
N PRO A 124 -0.49 16.76 1.07
CA PRO A 124 0.16 16.86 2.38
C PRO A 124 0.19 15.52 3.14
N THR A 125 -0.88 14.74 3.07
CA THR A 125 -0.97 13.41 3.68
C THR A 125 -0.02 12.42 2.98
N ILE A 126 -0.01 12.41 1.65
CA ILE A 126 0.88 11.56 0.86
C ILE A 126 2.34 11.90 1.13
N LYS A 127 2.69 13.18 1.18
CA LYS A 127 4.04 13.64 1.49
C LYS A 127 4.50 13.17 2.87
N PHE A 128 3.62 13.26 3.86
CA PHE A 128 3.89 12.76 5.21
C PHE A 128 4.23 11.25 5.19
N TRP A 129 3.42 10.44 4.51
CA TRP A 129 3.64 9.00 4.42
C TRP A 129 4.92 8.66 3.64
N ARG A 130 5.24 9.40 2.60
CA ARG A 130 6.50 9.23 1.85
C ARG A 130 7.71 9.37 2.78
N HIS A 131 7.76 10.44 3.56
CA HIS A 131 8.86 10.69 4.50
C HIS A 131 8.89 9.66 5.62
N LEU A 132 7.75 9.34 6.20
CA LEU A 132 7.65 8.37 7.28
C LEU A 132 8.13 6.98 6.84
N LEU A 133 7.65 6.50 5.70
CA LEU A 133 8.04 5.18 5.22
C LEU A 133 9.52 5.11 4.84
N GLU A 134 10.08 6.15 4.26
CA GLU A 134 11.53 6.20 3.99
C GLU A 134 12.34 6.11 5.28
N HIS A 135 11.91 6.81 6.31
CA HIS A 135 12.54 6.77 7.62
C HIS A 135 12.43 5.37 8.26
N GLU A 136 11.25 4.79 8.27
CA GLU A 136 11.03 3.44 8.81
C GLU A 136 11.78 2.37 8.00
N ALA A 137 11.85 2.51 6.68
CA ALA A 137 12.61 1.61 5.82
C ALA A 137 14.09 1.63 6.19
N LYS A 138 14.65 2.81 6.39
CA LYS A 138 16.05 2.98 6.81
C LYS A 138 16.31 2.33 8.17
N GLU A 139 15.40 2.51 9.13
CA GLU A 139 15.52 1.92 10.47
C GLU A 139 15.44 0.38 10.45
N ASN A 140 14.75 -0.19 9.48
CA ASN A 140 14.53 -1.64 9.36
C ASN A 140 15.39 -2.28 8.27
N ASP A 141 16.39 -1.60 7.73
CA ASP A 141 17.26 -2.08 6.66
C ASP A 141 16.49 -2.52 5.39
N ILE A 142 15.40 -1.83 5.09
CA ILE A 142 14.60 -2.07 3.90
C ILE A 142 15.16 -1.23 2.75
N LYS A 143 15.40 -1.87 1.62
CA LYS A 143 15.89 -1.20 0.41
C LYS A 143 14.87 -0.19 -0.11
N VAL A 144 15.33 1.01 -0.44
CA VAL A 144 14.50 2.06 -1.06
C VAL A 144 14.94 2.26 -2.51
N VAL A 145 13.99 2.25 -3.42
CA VAL A 145 14.20 2.49 -4.86
C VAL A 145 13.18 3.51 -5.36
N ASN A 146 13.40 4.05 -6.55
CA ASN A 146 12.56 5.12 -7.10
C ASN A 146 11.56 4.64 -8.16
N THR A 147 11.66 3.42 -8.62
CA THR A 147 10.76 2.87 -9.65
C THR A 147 10.35 1.44 -9.28
N PHE A 148 9.20 1.02 -9.81
CA PHE A 148 8.77 -0.38 -9.66
C PHE A 148 9.67 -1.33 -10.43
N GLU A 149 10.20 -0.91 -11.57
CA GLU A 149 11.17 -1.68 -12.34
C GLU A 149 12.41 -2.01 -11.52
N ASP A 150 12.97 -1.03 -10.82
CA ASP A 150 14.12 -1.22 -9.94
C ASP A 150 13.79 -2.13 -8.76
N ALA A 151 12.56 -2.06 -8.25
CA ALA A 151 12.11 -2.96 -7.19
C ALA A 151 12.09 -4.42 -7.66
N ILE A 152 11.55 -4.67 -8.84
CA ILE A 152 11.51 -6.02 -9.43
C ILE A 152 12.94 -6.54 -9.66
N LEU A 153 13.83 -5.73 -10.23
CA LEU A 153 15.23 -6.11 -10.40
C LEU A 153 15.89 -6.49 -9.06
N TYR A 154 15.70 -5.67 -8.05
CA TYR A 154 16.23 -5.94 -6.71
C TYR A 154 15.71 -7.26 -6.15
N LEU A 155 14.42 -7.53 -6.27
CA LEU A 155 13.82 -8.76 -5.76
C LEU A 155 14.29 -10.00 -6.51
N ASN A 156 14.55 -9.88 -7.80
CA ASN A 156 15.02 -10.99 -8.64
C ASN A 156 16.50 -11.31 -8.40
N GLU A 157 17.29 -10.34 -7.95
CA GLU A 157 18.71 -10.52 -7.61
C GLU A 157 18.93 -11.01 -6.17
N ASN A 158 17.94 -10.89 -5.35
CA ASN A 158 17.98 -11.25 -3.94
C ASN A 158 16.82 -12.21 -3.60
#